data_7a2f6e2644a8957998331e7d147ca53c
#
_entry.id   7a2f6e2644a8957998331e7d147ca53c
#
_cell.length_a   1.000
_cell.length_b   1.000
_cell.length_c   1.000
_cell.angle_alpha   90.00
_cell.angle_beta   90.00
_cell.angle_gamma   90.00
#
_symmetry.space_group_name_H-M   'P 1'
#
loop_
_entity.id
_entity.type
_entity.pdbx_description
1 polymer ?
#
loop_
_entity_poly.entity_id
_entity_poly.type
_entity_poly.pdbx_seq_one_letter_code
_entity_poly.pdbx_strand_id
1 'polypeptide(L)'
;MRRLYLLRHAKSSWDNPDQPDLRRPLAPRGRKAVEALERHMRAMDVAPDLVLCSPAVRAVQTWEGVASGLPPGTPVEFDEAVYHGGAGDLLGRLRRLSAEIDSVLVLGHNPGLEDLALGLGAGGDPHLRARLETKYPTGALATLEVAATWHDLQWGTATLVAYVVPGDLA
;
A
#
# COMPACT_ATOMS: atom_id res chain seq x y z
N MET A 1 6.69 16.81 -7.34
CA MET A 1 7.25 15.55 -6.86
C MET A 1 6.13 14.51 -6.74
N ARG A 2 6.34 13.33 -7.27
CA ARG A 2 5.36 12.26 -7.22
C ARG A 2 5.37 11.56 -5.85
N ARG A 3 4.24 10.97 -5.48
CA ARG A 3 4.11 10.29 -4.19
C ARG A 3 3.56 8.88 -4.38
N LEU A 4 4.19 7.94 -3.69
CA LEU A 4 3.81 6.52 -3.72
C LEU A 4 3.43 6.08 -2.31
N TYR A 5 2.20 5.60 -2.16
CA TYR A 5 1.72 4.99 -0.92
C TYR A 5 1.67 3.48 -1.10
N LEU A 6 2.26 2.75 -0.16
CA LEU A 6 2.25 1.28 -0.17
C LEU A 6 1.51 0.78 1.07
N LEU A 7 0.30 0.29 0.86
CA LEU A 7 -0.57 -0.19 1.94
C LEU A 7 -0.72 -1.71 1.84
N ARG A 8 -0.27 -2.42 2.88
CA ARG A 8 -0.55 -3.85 2.99
C ARG A 8 -1.97 -4.04 3.51
N HIS A 9 -2.72 -4.99 2.92
CA HIS A 9 -4.07 -5.30 3.42
C HIS A 9 -4.08 -5.54 4.93
N ALA A 10 -5.21 -5.29 5.58
CA ALA A 10 -5.38 -5.50 7.01
C ALA A 10 -5.44 -7.00 7.35
N LYS A 11 -5.44 -7.31 8.64
CA LYS A 11 -5.43 -8.69 9.15
C LYS A 11 -6.55 -9.53 8.55
N SER A 12 -6.21 -10.65 7.93
CA SER A 12 -7.16 -11.56 7.30
C SER A 12 -7.45 -12.78 8.16
N SER A 13 -8.60 -13.42 7.89
CA SER A 13 -9.07 -14.59 8.62
C SER A 13 -8.48 -15.87 8.06
N TRP A 14 -8.16 -16.81 8.96
CA TRP A 14 -7.79 -18.18 8.66
C TRP A 14 -8.83 -19.18 9.21
N ASP A 15 -10.03 -18.69 9.57
CA ASP A 15 -11.05 -19.50 10.23
C ASP A 15 -11.62 -20.60 9.33
N ASN A 16 -11.61 -20.39 8.01
CA ASN A 16 -12.05 -21.41 7.05
C ASN A 16 -10.85 -21.95 6.26
N PRO A 17 -10.28 -23.10 6.66
CA PRO A 17 -9.09 -23.65 6.00
C PRO A 17 -9.34 -24.16 4.58
N ASP A 18 -10.60 -24.44 4.22
CA ASP A 18 -10.97 -24.89 2.88
C ASP A 18 -11.17 -23.74 1.89
N GLN A 19 -11.14 -22.50 2.37
CA GLN A 19 -11.35 -21.34 1.53
C GLN A 19 -10.11 -21.05 0.70
N PRO A 20 -10.25 -20.79 -0.63
CA PRO A 20 -9.11 -20.38 -1.44
C PRO A 20 -8.50 -19.06 -0.92
N ASP A 21 -7.19 -18.92 -1.03
CA ASP A 21 -6.47 -17.73 -0.57
C ASP A 21 -7.10 -16.43 -1.10
N LEU A 22 -7.45 -16.41 -2.37
CA LEU A 22 -8.05 -15.24 -3.02
C LEU A 22 -9.31 -14.76 -2.30
N ARG A 23 -10.06 -15.66 -1.69
CA ARG A 23 -11.36 -15.37 -1.06
C ARG A 23 -11.31 -15.14 0.44
N ARG A 24 -10.13 -15.28 1.06
CA ARG A 24 -10.01 -15.07 2.52
C ARG A 24 -10.39 -13.63 2.89
N PRO A 25 -11.39 -13.44 3.78
CA PRO A 25 -11.84 -12.10 4.17
C PRO A 25 -10.98 -11.53 5.30
N LEU A 26 -11.24 -10.28 5.66
CA LEU A 26 -10.65 -9.68 6.85
C LEU A 26 -11.16 -10.38 8.11
N ALA A 27 -10.27 -10.50 9.10
CA ALA A 27 -10.62 -10.87 10.46
C ALA A 27 -11.24 -9.66 11.19
N PRO A 28 -11.92 -9.87 12.33
CA PRO A 28 -12.44 -8.75 13.11
C PRO A 28 -11.39 -7.73 13.51
N ARG A 29 -10.17 -8.17 13.86
CA ARG A 29 -9.03 -7.28 14.14
C ARG A 29 -8.64 -6.46 12.92
N GLY A 30 -8.73 -7.04 11.73
CA GLY A 30 -8.46 -6.36 10.48
C GLY A 30 -9.46 -5.25 10.20
N ARG A 31 -10.75 -5.51 10.42
CA ARG A 31 -11.79 -4.50 10.26
C ARG A 31 -11.59 -3.32 11.19
N LYS A 32 -11.20 -3.60 12.43
CA LYS A 32 -10.90 -2.55 13.42
C LYS A 32 -9.69 -1.71 13.01
N ALA A 33 -8.64 -2.37 12.51
CA ALA A 33 -7.45 -1.69 12.00
C ALA A 33 -7.80 -0.79 10.81
N VAL A 34 -8.68 -1.22 9.92
CA VAL A 34 -9.14 -0.43 8.76
C VAL A 34 -9.83 0.85 9.21
N GLU A 35 -10.64 0.82 10.26
CA GLU A 35 -11.28 2.01 10.80
C GLU A 35 -10.24 3.03 11.27
N ALA A 36 -9.19 2.58 11.96
CA ALA A 36 -8.11 3.45 12.42
C ALA A 36 -7.31 4.00 11.25
N LEU A 37 -7.05 3.18 10.23
CA LEU A 37 -6.37 3.60 9.01
C LEU A 37 -7.17 4.67 8.26
N GLU A 38 -8.47 4.49 8.15
CA GLU A 38 -9.35 5.46 7.49
C GLU A 38 -9.23 6.83 8.15
N ARG A 39 -9.32 6.87 9.48
CA ARG A 39 -9.18 8.11 10.24
C ARG A 39 -7.80 8.74 10.05
N HIS A 40 -6.75 7.92 10.07
CA HIS A 40 -5.37 8.39 9.88
C HIS A 40 -5.18 8.99 8.48
N MET A 41 -5.63 8.28 7.46
CA MET A 41 -5.48 8.72 6.07
C MET A 41 -6.24 10.03 5.83
N ARG A 42 -7.41 10.18 6.43
CA ARG A 42 -8.18 11.43 6.38
C ARG A 42 -7.42 12.58 7.06
N ALA A 43 -6.90 12.33 8.27
CA ALA A 43 -6.16 13.34 9.04
C ALA A 43 -4.87 13.79 8.35
N MET A 44 -4.22 12.88 7.61
CA MET A 44 -2.97 13.16 6.88
C MET A 44 -3.19 13.62 5.45
N ASP A 45 -4.44 13.84 5.05
CA ASP A 45 -4.80 14.28 3.69
C ASP A 45 -4.21 13.38 2.61
N VAL A 46 -4.27 12.07 2.81
CA VAL A 46 -3.85 11.09 1.80
C VAL A 46 -4.81 11.19 0.61
N ALA A 47 -4.30 11.60 -0.53
CA ALA A 47 -5.13 11.91 -1.70
C ALA A 47 -4.50 11.36 -2.98
N PRO A 48 -4.49 10.04 -3.19
CA PRO A 48 -3.94 9.48 -4.40
C PRO A 48 -4.83 9.79 -5.61
N ASP A 49 -4.20 10.00 -6.76
CA ASP A 49 -4.93 10.14 -8.03
C ASP A 49 -5.46 8.81 -8.53
N LEU A 50 -4.86 7.72 -8.08
CA LEU A 50 -5.24 6.36 -8.47
C LEU A 50 -4.91 5.39 -7.36
N VAL A 51 -5.78 4.41 -7.14
CA VAL A 51 -5.51 3.27 -6.27
C VAL A 51 -5.37 2.02 -7.14
N LEU A 52 -4.26 1.31 -7.00
CA LEU A 52 -4.04 -0.02 -7.59
C LEU A 52 -4.25 -1.04 -6.47
N CYS A 53 -5.29 -1.85 -6.58
CA CYS A 53 -5.69 -2.78 -5.53
C CYS A 53 -5.62 -4.22 -6.00
N SER A 54 -5.11 -5.10 -5.16
CA SER A 54 -5.21 -6.54 -5.38
C SER A 54 -6.68 -6.97 -5.43
N PRO A 55 -7.06 -7.92 -6.29
CA PRO A 55 -8.43 -8.46 -6.33
C PRO A 55 -8.73 -9.42 -5.17
N ALA A 56 -7.77 -9.77 -4.33
CA ALA A 56 -8.03 -10.61 -3.16
C ALA A 56 -9.07 -9.96 -2.24
N VAL A 57 -9.99 -10.75 -1.71
CA VAL A 57 -11.10 -10.23 -0.89
C VAL A 57 -10.59 -9.38 0.28
N ARG A 58 -9.56 -9.81 0.98
CA ARG A 58 -8.96 -9.06 2.10
C ARG A 58 -8.44 -7.68 1.68
N ALA A 59 -7.91 -7.56 0.46
CA ALA A 59 -7.47 -6.27 -0.08
C ALA A 59 -8.66 -5.41 -0.49
N VAL A 60 -9.63 -5.99 -1.18
CA VAL A 60 -10.87 -5.30 -1.58
C VAL A 60 -11.59 -4.75 -0.34
N GLN A 61 -11.72 -5.55 0.71
CA GLN A 61 -12.37 -5.12 1.95
C GLN A 61 -11.57 -4.03 2.67
N THR A 62 -10.24 -4.08 2.62
CA THR A 62 -9.40 -2.99 3.14
C THR A 62 -9.69 -1.71 2.36
N TRP A 63 -9.71 -1.79 1.02
CA TRP A 63 -10.04 -0.66 0.16
C TRP A 63 -11.41 -0.07 0.50
N GLU A 64 -12.44 -0.90 0.57
CA GLU A 64 -13.79 -0.45 0.87
C GLU A 64 -13.87 0.30 2.20
N GLY A 65 -13.08 -0.14 3.19
CA GLY A 65 -13.07 0.48 4.50
C GLY A 65 -12.28 1.79 4.57
N VAL A 66 -11.21 1.95 3.78
CA VAL A 66 -10.41 3.18 3.80
C VAL A 66 -10.88 4.22 2.78
N ALA A 67 -11.70 3.82 1.81
CA ALA A 67 -12.12 4.70 0.70
C ALA A 67 -12.77 5.99 1.19
N SER A 68 -13.54 5.95 2.27
CA SER A 68 -14.18 7.13 2.84
C SER A 68 -13.21 8.12 3.49
N GLY A 69 -11.97 7.69 3.76
CA GLY A 69 -10.89 8.55 4.24
C GLY A 69 -10.13 9.26 3.13
N LEU A 70 -10.42 8.91 1.87
CA LEU A 70 -9.81 9.52 0.69
C LEU A 70 -10.78 10.50 0.04
N PRO A 71 -10.31 11.38 -0.86
CA PRO A 71 -11.20 12.29 -1.57
C PRO A 71 -12.32 11.53 -2.31
N PRO A 72 -13.55 12.05 -2.32
CA PRO A 72 -14.66 11.43 -3.05
C PRO A 72 -14.32 11.20 -4.51
N GLY A 73 -14.68 10.03 -5.04
CA GLY A 73 -14.45 9.71 -6.44
C GLY A 73 -13.01 9.27 -6.76
N THR A 74 -12.18 8.98 -5.77
CA THR A 74 -10.84 8.43 -6.02
C THR A 74 -10.92 7.17 -6.87
N PRO A 75 -10.29 7.13 -8.06
CA PRO A 75 -10.34 5.96 -8.93
C PRO A 75 -9.62 4.76 -8.34
N VAL A 76 -10.18 3.57 -8.55
CA VAL A 76 -9.53 2.32 -8.17
C VAL A 76 -9.48 1.37 -9.38
N GLU A 77 -8.35 0.73 -9.58
CA GLU A 77 -8.18 -0.36 -10.54
C GLU A 77 -7.77 -1.61 -9.78
N PHE A 78 -8.45 -2.71 -10.02
CA PHE A 78 -8.08 -4.01 -9.48
C PHE A 78 -7.14 -4.68 -10.47
N ASP A 79 -5.95 -5.05 -10.00
CA ASP A 79 -4.85 -5.51 -10.87
C ASP A 79 -4.27 -6.81 -10.33
N GLU A 80 -4.29 -7.87 -11.17
CA GLU A 80 -3.73 -9.18 -10.82
C GLU A 80 -2.23 -9.11 -10.50
N ALA A 81 -1.50 -8.17 -11.09
CA ALA A 81 -0.08 -7.99 -10.80
C ALA A 81 0.15 -7.59 -9.33
N VAL A 82 -0.81 -6.93 -8.70
CA VAL A 82 -0.74 -6.56 -7.29
C VAL A 82 -1.00 -7.77 -6.38
N TYR A 83 -1.70 -8.78 -6.87
CA TYR A 83 -1.94 -10.03 -6.13
C TYR A 83 -0.78 -11.00 -6.27
N HIS A 84 -0.36 -11.29 -7.51
CA HIS A 84 0.63 -12.32 -7.81
C HIS A 84 2.07 -11.79 -7.86
N GLY A 85 2.25 -10.50 -8.11
CA GLY A 85 3.54 -9.92 -8.45
C GLY A 85 4.46 -9.72 -7.26
N GLY A 86 5.75 -9.92 -7.50
CA GLY A 86 6.81 -9.47 -6.61
C GLY A 86 7.17 -8.01 -6.86
N ALA A 87 8.21 -7.52 -6.18
CA ALA A 87 8.65 -6.13 -6.27
C ALA A 87 8.98 -5.69 -7.70
N GLY A 88 9.62 -6.55 -8.48
CA GLY A 88 9.94 -6.25 -9.89
C GLY A 88 8.70 -6.05 -10.76
N ASP A 89 7.68 -6.88 -10.56
CA ASP A 89 6.41 -6.75 -11.28
C ASP A 89 5.68 -5.47 -10.90
N LEU A 90 5.70 -5.12 -9.62
CA LEU A 90 5.10 -3.89 -9.11
C LEU A 90 5.83 -2.67 -9.68
N LEU A 91 7.16 -2.69 -9.71
CA LEU A 91 7.94 -1.62 -10.32
C LEU A 91 7.58 -1.46 -11.80
N GLY A 92 7.48 -2.58 -12.53
CA GLY A 92 7.05 -2.56 -13.93
C GLY A 92 5.67 -1.96 -14.12
N ARG A 93 4.74 -2.28 -13.20
CA ARG A 93 3.38 -1.71 -13.25
C ARG A 93 3.40 -0.20 -13.00
N LEU A 94 4.18 0.26 -12.03
CA LEU A 94 4.32 1.69 -11.74
C LEU A 94 4.91 2.45 -12.93
N ARG A 95 5.88 1.86 -13.62
CA ARG A 95 6.50 2.47 -14.80
C ARG A 95 5.52 2.69 -15.95
N ARG A 96 4.42 1.95 -15.98
CA ARG A 96 3.36 2.08 -17.00
C ARG A 96 2.27 3.07 -16.64
N LEU A 97 2.36 3.74 -15.48
CA LEU A 97 1.39 4.75 -15.11
C LEU A 97 1.47 5.96 -16.03
N SER A 98 0.32 6.59 -16.28
CA SER A 98 0.25 7.84 -17.03
C SER A 98 1.08 8.92 -16.33
N ALA A 99 1.74 9.74 -17.13
CA ALA A 99 2.50 10.89 -16.62
C ALA A 99 1.61 11.91 -15.88
N GLU A 100 0.29 11.85 -16.09
CA GLU A 100 -0.68 12.71 -15.41
C GLU A 100 -0.97 12.28 -13.98
N ILE A 101 -0.60 11.06 -13.59
CA ILE A 101 -0.75 10.57 -12.23
C ILE A 101 0.40 11.13 -11.38
N ASP A 102 0.09 11.96 -10.40
CA ASP A 102 1.09 12.50 -9.47
C ASP A 102 1.25 11.66 -8.21
N SER A 103 0.18 10.97 -7.81
CA SER A 103 0.23 10.10 -6.64
C SER A 103 -0.57 8.82 -6.87
N VAL A 104 -0.03 7.70 -6.37
CA VAL A 104 -0.68 6.40 -6.48
C VAL A 104 -0.58 5.66 -5.14
N LEU A 105 -1.65 4.95 -4.79
CA LEU A 105 -1.66 4.05 -3.65
C LEU A 105 -1.75 2.62 -4.17
N VAL A 106 -0.79 1.79 -3.77
CA VAL A 106 -0.81 0.35 -4.07
C VAL A 106 -1.25 -0.38 -2.82
N LEU A 107 -2.38 -1.09 -2.91
CA LEU A 107 -2.94 -1.87 -1.82
C LEU A 107 -2.75 -3.35 -2.15
N GLY A 108 -1.83 -4.00 -1.45
CA GLY A 108 -1.43 -5.35 -1.82
C GLY A 108 -0.89 -6.18 -0.67
N HIS A 109 0.12 -6.95 -0.96
CA HIS A 109 0.60 -8.06 -0.13
C HIS A 109 2.11 -8.04 0.07
N ASN A 110 2.57 -8.71 1.11
CA ASN A 110 3.97 -9.06 1.28
C ASN A 110 4.26 -10.43 0.64
N PRO A 111 5.50 -10.68 0.23
CA PRO A 111 6.68 -9.83 0.40
C PRO A 111 6.82 -8.69 -0.63
N GLY A 112 5.95 -8.62 -1.63
CA GLY A 112 6.08 -7.65 -2.72
C GLY A 112 6.18 -6.20 -2.26
N LEU A 113 5.30 -5.77 -1.36
CA LEU A 113 5.30 -4.39 -0.89
C LEU A 113 6.53 -4.03 -0.06
N GLU A 114 6.92 -4.90 0.87
CA GLU A 114 8.10 -4.68 1.69
C GLU A 114 9.35 -4.59 0.83
N ASP A 115 9.52 -5.54 -0.10
CA ASP A 115 10.66 -5.57 -1.01
C ASP A 115 10.68 -4.33 -1.91
N LEU A 116 9.51 -3.88 -2.37
CA LEU A 116 9.41 -2.69 -3.19
C LEU A 116 9.80 -1.44 -2.39
N ALA A 117 9.29 -1.30 -1.17
CA ALA A 117 9.60 -0.16 -0.31
C ALA A 117 11.09 -0.08 0.02
N LEU A 118 11.70 -1.21 0.39
CA LEU A 118 13.12 -1.28 0.70
C LEU A 118 14.00 -1.06 -0.53
N GLY A 119 13.57 -1.60 -1.67
CA GLY A 119 14.32 -1.47 -2.93
C GLY A 119 14.29 -0.06 -3.51
N LEU A 120 13.17 0.64 -3.41
CA LEU A 120 13.02 2.00 -3.92
C LEU A 120 13.60 3.05 -2.96
N GLY A 121 13.40 2.89 -1.66
CA GLY A 121 13.73 3.88 -0.66
C GLY A 121 15.21 3.87 -0.30
N ALA A 122 15.99 4.78 -0.85
CA ALA A 122 17.41 4.94 -0.54
C ALA A 122 17.71 6.12 0.37
N GLY A 123 16.78 7.06 0.46
CA GLY A 123 16.92 8.28 1.26
C GLY A 123 15.84 8.37 2.33
N GLY A 124 15.93 9.42 3.13
CA GLY A 124 14.97 9.73 4.17
C GLY A 124 15.51 9.43 5.57
N ASP A 125 14.61 9.48 6.54
CA ASP A 125 14.94 9.26 7.93
C ASP A 125 15.39 7.80 8.17
N PRO A 126 16.64 7.56 8.63
CA PRO A 126 17.11 6.21 8.92
C PRO A 126 16.23 5.46 9.94
N HIS A 127 15.57 6.18 10.82
CA HIS A 127 14.68 5.62 11.83
C HIS A 127 13.46 4.95 11.20
N LEU A 128 12.86 5.60 10.20
CA LEU A 128 11.73 5.05 9.46
C LEU A 128 12.16 3.79 8.69
N ARG A 129 13.32 3.84 8.04
CA ARG A 129 13.86 2.70 7.31
C ARG A 129 14.10 1.50 8.22
N ALA A 130 14.69 1.74 9.39
CA ALA A 130 14.96 0.68 10.37
C ALA A 130 13.65 0.01 10.83
N ARG A 131 12.61 0.78 11.08
CA ARG A 131 11.29 0.24 11.43
C ARG A 131 10.72 -0.63 10.32
N LEU A 132 10.80 -0.16 9.08
CA LEU A 132 10.31 -0.87 7.92
C LEU A 132 11.08 -2.18 7.70
N GLU A 133 12.41 -2.16 7.84
CA GLU A 133 13.27 -3.35 7.74
C GLU A 133 12.93 -4.39 8.81
N THR A 134 12.55 -3.93 10.01
CA THR A 134 12.22 -4.82 11.12
C THR A 134 10.91 -5.55 10.88
N LYS A 135 9.87 -4.85 10.40
CA LYS A 135 8.56 -5.44 10.21
C LYS A 135 7.69 -4.60 9.29
N TYR A 136 6.99 -5.27 8.36
CA TYR A 136 5.94 -4.67 7.53
C TYR A 136 4.64 -5.45 7.75
N PRO A 137 3.93 -5.19 8.86
CA PRO A 137 2.75 -5.98 9.23
C PRO A 137 1.54 -5.67 8.35
N THR A 138 0.49 -6.49 8.49
CA THR A 138 -0.81 -6.19 7.86
C THR A 138 -1.28 -4.80 8.30
N GLY A 139 -1.82 -4.04 7.36
CA GLY A 139 -2.25 -2.67 7.60
C GLY A 139 -1.14 -1.63 7.64
N ALA A 140 0.11 -2.02 7.43
CA ALA A 140 1.21 -1.06 7.36
C ALA A 140 1.10 -0.18 6.12
N LEU A 141 1.41 1.10 6.29
CA LEU A 141 1.37 2.11 5.23
C LEU A 141 2.72 2.84 5.17
N ALA A 142 3.41 2.69 4.05
CA ALA A 142 4.63 3.44 3.77
C ALA A 142 4.34 4.52 2.73
N THR A 143 4.96 5.68 2.89
CA THR A 143 4.86 6.79 1.95
C THR A 143 6.25 7.13 1.43
N LEU A 144 6.40 7.14 0.11
CA LEU A 144 7.66 7.48 -0.56
C LEU A 144 7.44 8.68 -1.49
N GLU A 145 8.43 9.54 -1.57
CA GLU A 145 8.49 10.61 -2.56
C GLU A 145 9.37 10.17 -3.72
N VAL A 146 8.89 10.44 -4.94
CA VAL A 146 9.53 10.02 -6.19
C VAL A 146 9.83 11.28 -7.01
N ALA A 147 11.11 11.59 -7.20
CA ALA A 147 11.54 12.76 -7.99
C ALA A 147 11.43 12.51 -9.50
N ALA A 148 11.58 11.26 -9.94
CA ALA A 148 11.52 10.87 -11.34
C ALA A 148 10.09 10.81 -11.87
N THR A 149 9.94 10.67 -13.19
CA THR A 149 8.68 10.23 -13.79
C THR A 149 8.45 8.76 -13.44
N TRP A 150 7.20 8.27 -13.53
CA TRP A 150 6.95 6.84 -13.29
C TRP A 150 7.75 5.98 -14.27
N HIS A 151 7.81 6.38 -15.53
CA HIS A 151 8.55 5.65 -16.56
C HIS A 151 10.03 5.47 -16.21
N ASP A 152 10.63 6.48 -15.59
CA ASP A 152 12.05 6.50 -15.26
C ASP A 152 12.36 6.03 -13.82
N LEU A 153 11.36 5.55 -13.10
CA LEU A 153 11.54 5.09 -11.73
C LEU A 153 12.55 3.95 -11.66
N GLN A 154 13.55 4.08 -10.78
CA GLN A 154 14.63 3.11 -10.59
C GLN A 154 14.74 2.72 -9.13
N TRP A 155 15.34 1.56 -8.88
CA TRP A 155 15.71 1.15 -7.54
C TRP A 155 16.62 2.19 -6.90
N GLY A 156 16.40 2.44 -5.61
CA GLY A 156 17.26 3.34 -4.83
C GLY A 156 17.08 4.82 -5.12
N THR A 157 16.00 5.24 -5.78
CA THR A 157 15.78 6.64 -6.17
C THR A 157 14.64 7.35 -5.46
N ALA A 158 13.90 6.64 -4.63
CA ALA A 158 12.81 7.22 -3.85
C ALA A 158 13.23 7.52 -2.42
N THR A 159 12.49 8.39 -1.75
CA THR A 159 12.73 8.79 -0.36
C THR A 159 11.57 8.33 0.51
N LEU A 160 11.86 7.51 1.52
CA LEU A 160 10.86 7.11 2.51
C LEU A 160 10.59 8.29 3.45
N VAL A 161 9.36 8.81 3.44
CA VAL A 161 8.99 10.00 4.21
C VAL A 161 8.04 9.73 5.37
N ALA A 162 7.33 8.60 5.34
CA ALA A 162 6.45 8.20 6.44
C ALA A 162 6.27 6.69 6.45
N TYR A 163 6.10 6.16 7.65
CA TYR A 163 5.78 4.74 7.84
C TYR A 163 4.95 4.61 9.10
N VAL A 164 3.76 4.02 8.96
CA VAL A 164 2.83 3.83 10.07
C VAL A 164 2.30 2.40 10.06
N VAL A 165 2.15 1.82 11.24
CA VAL A 165 1.53 0.51 11.42
C VAL A 165 0.29 0.65 12.29
N PRO A 166 -0.68 -0.31 12.25
CA PRO A 166 -1.91 -0.17 13.05
C PRO A 166 -1.66 0.04 14.54
N GLY A 167 -0.60 -0.55 15.09
CA GLY A 167 -0.22 -0.36 16.49
C GLY A 167 0.07 1.10 16.86
N ASP A 168 0.50 1.93 15.92
CA ASP A 168 0.76 3.35 16.13
C ASP A 168 -0.54 4.17 16.23
N LEU A 169 -1.66 3.59 15.78
CA LEU A 169 -2.96 4.27 15.62
C LEU A 169 -3.97 3.93 16.70
N ALA A 170 -3.59 3.06 17.63
CA ALA A 170 -4.48 2.60 18.70
C ALA A 170 -4.82 3.69 19.70
#